data_9c1a8b889ffc850b4af6a6f8628930a8
#
_entry.id   9c1a8b889ffc850b4af6a6f8628930a8
#
_cell.length_a   1.000
_cell.length_b   1.000
_cell.length_c   1.000
_cell.angle_alpha   90.00
_cell.angle_beta   90.00
_cell.angle_gamma   90.00
#
_symmetry.space_group_name_H-M   'P 1'
#
loop_
_entity.id
_entity.type
_entity.pdbx_description
1 polymer ?
#
loop_
_entity_poly.entity_id
_entity_poly.type
_entity_poly.pdbx_seq_one_letter_code
_entity_poly.pdbx_strand_id
1 'polypeptide(L)'
;MKERITKNGIDYVLVGDYYILDLKFPEEEQLIGKYGRMHREYLRENKLMVFNDLVLSCQLWTYLADINEQARDRLQVIISQMQKAESVTEKMKEGNQWEWIQRMGSIHNRAEEIVLNELIYR
;
A
#
# COMPACT_ATOMS: atom_id res chain seq x y z
N MET A 1 25.68 8.63 17.68
CA MET A 1 25.86 7.86 16.45
C MET A 1 25.06 8.47 15.32
N LYS A 2 25.62 8.56 14.14
CA LYS A 2 24.89 9.07 12.98
C LYS A 2 23.99 7.96 12.42
N GLU A 3 22.74 8.27 12.13
CA GLU A 3 21.84 7.33 11.48
C GLU A 3 22.28 6.97 10.07
N ARG A 4 23.04 7.86 9.44
CA ARG A 4 23.48 7.69 8.05
C ARG A 4 24.93 8.12 7.92
N ILE A 5 25.73 7.29 7.26
CA ILE A 5 27.11 7.59 6.94
C ILE A 5 27.37 7.39 5.46
N THR A 6 28.33 8.16 4.93
CA THR A 6 28.79 8.00 3.54
C THR A 6 30.26 7.54 3.58
N LYS A 7 30.54 6.44 2.89
CA LYS A 7 31.88 5.88 2.82
C LYS A 7 32.15 5.42 1.39
N ASN A 8 33.23 5.93 0.81
CA ASN A 8 33.60 5.62 -0.58
C ASN A 8 32.52 5.97 -1.60
N GLY A 9 31.74 7.04 -1.34
CA GLY A 9 30.66 7.45 -2.22
C GLY A 9 29.40 6.60 -2.10
N ILE A 10 29.34 5.69 -1.15
CA ILE A 10 28.18 4.84 -0.90
C ILE A 10 27.55 5.24 0.42
N ASP A 11 26.25 5.45 0.42
CA ASP A 11 25.51 5.77 1.63
C ASP A 11 25.12 4.51 2.39
N TYR A 12 25.25 4.57 3.71
CA TYR A 12 24.84 3.50 4.62
C TYR A 12 23.85 4.03 5.62
N VAL A 13 22.87 3.21 5.97
CA VAL A 13 21.83 3.55 6.95
C VAL A 13 22.02 2.66 8.18
N LEU A 14 21.96 3.27 9.35
CA LEU A 14 22.02 2.54 10.61
C LEU A 14 20.70 1.81 10.87
N VAL A 15 20.78 0.49 10.99
CA VAL A 15 19.62 -0.35 11.34
C VAL A 15 20.04 -1.19 12.54
N GLY A 16 19.44 -0.94 13.70
CA GLY A 16 19.90 -1.53 14.93
C GLY A 16 21.33 -1.09 15.24
N ASP A 17 22.23 -2.04 15.38
CA ASP A 17 23.64 -1.78 15.62
C ASP A 17 24.50 -1.89 14.36
N TYR A 18 23.87 -2.03 13.20
CA TYR A 18 24.57 -2.25 11.93
C TYR A 18 24.27 -1.18 10.91
N TYR A 19 25.28 -0.83 10.12
CA TYR A 19 25.08 0.01 8.95
C TYR A 19 24.88 -0.90 7.74
N ILE A 20 23.78 -0.69 7.02
CA ILE A 20 23.51 -1.36 5.77
C ILE A 20 23.55 -0.37 4.62
N LEU A 21 23.89 -0.89 3.44
CA LEU A 21 23.87 -0.10 2.22
C LEU A 21 22.50 0.53 2.01
N ASP A 22 22.48 1.84 1.80
CA ASP A 22 21.26 2.55 1.48
C ASP A 22 21.03 2.44 -0.03
N LEU A 23 20.43 1.32 -0.43
CA LEU A 23 20.10 1.04 -1.83
C LEU A 23 18.68 1.47 -2.16
N LYS A 24 18.15 2.42 -1.40
CA LYS A 24 16.83 2.92 -1.66
C LYS A 24 16.78 3.66 -2.98
N PHE A 25 15.94 3.16 -3.87
CA PHE A 25 15.56 3.87 -5.07
C PHE A 25 14.26 4.61 -4.75
N PRO A 26 14.27 5.95 -4.72
CA PRO A 26 13.06 6.72 -4.36
C PRO A 26 11.83 6.35 -5.19
N GLU A 27 12.07 5.96 -6.44
CA GLU A 27 11.02 5.51 -7.35
C GLU A 27 10.31 4.25 -6.86
N GLU A 28 11.05 3.29 -6.31
CA GLU A 28 10.49 2.05 -5.78
C GLU A 28 9.63 2.30 -4.54
N GLU A 29 10.08 3.17 -3.64
CA GLU A 29 9.29 3.54 -2.47
C GLU A 29 7.96 4.19 -2.85
N GLN A 30 7.95 5.00 -3.90
CA GLN A 30 6.73 5.63 -4.39
C GLN A 30 5.77 4.60 -5.00
N LEU A 31 6.31 3.57 -5.63
CA LEU A 31 5.51 2.54 -6.30
C LEU A 31 4.76 1.62 -5.34
N ILE A 32 5.30 1.38 -4.14
CA ILE A 32 4.64 0.46 -3.20
C ILE A 32 3.38 1.06 -2.56
N GLY A 33 3.30 2.38 -2.42
CA GLY A 33 2.13 3.08 -1.93
C GLY A 33 1.63 2.63 -0.55
N LYS A 34 0.41 3.05 -0.22
CA LYS A 34 -0.24 2.75 1.06
C LYS A 34 -0.44 1.24 1.27
N TYR A 35 -1.02 0.57 0.29
CA TYR A 35 -1.37 -0.85 0.40
C TYR A 35 -0.14 -1.74 0.40
N GLY A 36 0.88 -1.39 -0.37
CA GLY A 36 2.14 -2.10 -0.35
C GLY A 36 2.80 -2.03 1.01
N ARG A 37 2.80 -0.85 1.65
CA ARG A 37 3.37 -0.67 3.00
C ARG A 37 2.60 -1.47 4.04
N MET A 38 1.27 -1.49 3.98
CA MET A 38 0.45 -2.27 4.89
C MET A 38 0.73 -3.76 4.76
N HIS A 39 0.84 -4.26 3.53
CA HIS A 39 1.16 -5.66 3.28
C HIS A 39 2.56 -6.03 3.76
N ARG A 40 3.54 -5.13 3.59
CA ARG A 40 4.90 -5.32 4.09
C ARG A 40 4.91 -5.53 5.62
N GLU A 41 4.20 -4.67 6.34
CA GLU A 41 4.10 -4.80 7.79
C GLU A 41 3.41 -6.10 8.19
N TYR A 42 2.35 -6.46 7.48
CA TYR A 42 1.65 -7.72 7.74
C TYR A 42 2.56 -8.93 7.54
N LEU A 43 3.32 -8.96 6.44
CA LEU A 43 4.26 -10.05 6.17
C LEU A 43 5.35 -10.13 7.25
N ARG A 44 5.87 -8.98 7.64
CA ARG A 44 6.92 -8.92 8.66
C ARG A 44 6.44 -9.45 10.01
N GLU A 45 5.21 -9.14 10.38
CA GLU A 45 4.64 -9.54 11.67
C GLU A 45 4.10 -10.97 11.69
N ASN A 46 3.51 -11.43 10.60
CA ASN A 46 2.77 -12.68 10.56
C ASN A 46 3.37 -13.74 9.66
N LYS A 47 4.16 -13.36 8.67
CA LYS A 47 4.76 -14.28 7.70
C LYS A 47 6.24 -13.94 7.48
N LEU A 48 6.99 -13.97 8.55
CA LEU A 48 8.39 -13.55 8.54
C LEU A 48 9.24 -14.33 7.55
N MET A 49 8.97 -15.63 7.37
CA MET A 49 9.74 -16.46 6.43
C MET A 49 9.55 -15.98 5.00
N VAL A 50 8.30 -15.66 4.61
CA VAL A 50 7.99 -15.13 3.28
C VAL A 50 8.66 -13.76 3.10
N PHE A 51 8.57 -12.91 4.12
CA PHE A 51 9.22 -11.60 4.12
C PHE A 51 10.73 -11.72 3.90
N ASN A 52 11.38 -12.59 4.65
CA ASN A 52 12.82 -12.80 4.54
C ASN A 52 13.20 -13.33 3.15
N ASP A 53 12.44 -14.27 2.60
CA ASP A 53 12.68 -14.81 1.26
C ASP A 53 12.60 -13.71 0.19
N LEU A 54 11.62 -12.82 0.29
CA LEU A 54 11.48 -11.71 -0.64
C LEU A 54 12.63 -10.71 -0.51
N VAL A 55 13.08 -10.43 0.71
CA VAL A 55 14.21 -9.54 0.94
C VAL A 55 15.49 -10.15 0.36
N LEU A 56 15.75 -11.43 0.64
CA LEU A 56 16.96 -12.11 0.18
C LEU A 56 17.00 -12.27 -1.35
N SER A 57 15.85 -12.45 -1.99
CA SER A 57 15.78 -12.57 -3.44
C SER A 57 15.74 -11.21 -4.15
N CYS A 58 15.76 -10.11 -3.40
CA CYS A 58 15.66 -8.73 -3.92
C CYS A 58 14.35 -8.46 -4.69
N GLN A 59 13.29 -9.19 -4.39
CA GLN A 59 11.99 -9.07 -5.06
C GLN A 59 10.93 -8.38 -4.20
N LEU A 60 11.28 -7.99 -2.97
CA LEU A 60 10.31 -7.43 -2.05
C LEU A 60 9.60 -6.19 -2.62
N TRP A 61 10.34 -5.24 -3.15
CA TRP A 61 9.78 -3.99 -3.66
C TRP A 61 8.87 -4.22 -4.86
N THR A 62 9.30 -5.06 -5.79
CA THR A 62 8.50 -5.43 -6.96
C THR A 62 7.20 -6.11 -6.54
N TYR A 63 7.29 -7.04 -5.61
CA TYR A 63 6.13 -7.75 -5.06
C TYR A 63 5.14 -6.78 -4.40
N LEU A 64 5.65 -5.86 -3.57
CA LEU A 64 4.80 -4.90 -2.88
C LEU A 64 4.17 -3.89 -3.84
N ALA A 65 4.90 -3.46 -4.87
CA ALA A 65 4.36 -2.59 -5.90
C ALA A 65 3.21 -3.27 -6.65
N ASP A 66 3.36 -4.55 -6.98
CA ASP A 66 2.31 -5.33 -7.63
C ASP A 66 1.08 -5.47 -6.75
N ILE A 67 1.25 -5.75 -5.46
CA ILE A 67 0.15 -5.84 -4.50
C ILE A 67 -0.58 -4.49 -4.39
N ASN A 68 0.17 -3.39 -4.33
CA ASN A 68 -0.42 -2.07 -4.26
C ASN A 68 -1.27 -1.77 -5.51
N GLU A 69 -0.76 -2.10 -6.69
CA GLU A 69 -1.47 -1.91 -7.94
C GLU A 69 -2.74 -2.76 -7.99
N GLN A 70 -2.64 -4.04 -7.64
CA GLN A 70 -3.79 -4.95 -7.58
C GLN A 70 -4.85 -4.43 -6.59
N ALA A 71 -4.42 -3.97 -5.42
CA ALA A 71 -5.33 -3.44 -4.41
C ALA A 71 -6.06 -2.20 -4.92
N ARG A 72 -5.35 -1.28 -5.56
CA ARG A 72 -5.95 -0.07 -6.12
C ARG A 72 -6.95 -0.39 -7.23
N ASP A 73 -6.59 -1.28 -8.14
CA ASP A 73 -7.48 -1.69 -9.23
C ASP A 73 -8.74 -2.36 -8.69
N ARG A 74 -8.57 -3.28 -7.74
CA ARG A 74 -9.68 -3.97 -7.11
C ARG A 74 -10.60 -3.00 -6.36
N LEU A 75 -10.01 -2.03 -5.67
CA LEU A 75 -10.74 -1.00 -4.95
C LEU A 75 -11.63 -0.21 -5.91
N GLN A 76 -11.10 0.22 -7.04
CA GLN A 76 -11.86 0.96 -8.05
C GLN A 76 -13.04 0.15 -8.59
N VAL A 77 -12.82 -1.13 -8.86
CA VAL A 77 -13.89 -2.02 -9.34
C VAL A 77 -15.00 -2.14 -8.29
N ILE A 78 -14.65 -2.38 -7.04
CA ILE A 78 -15.62 -2.53 -5.96
C ILE A 78 -16.39 -1.23 -5.73
N ILE A 79 -15.70 -0.10 -5.72
CA ILE A 79 -16.33 1.21 -5.58
C ILE A 79 -17.35 1.44 -6.70
N SER A 80 -16.96 1.16 -7.95
CA SER A 80 -17.86 1.31 -9.10
C SER A 80 -19.09 0.43 -8.98
N GLN A 81 -18.93 -0.81 -8.56
CA GLN A 81 -20.03 -1.73 -8.36
C GLN A 81 -20.99 -1.25 -7.27
N MET A 82 -20.45 -0.78 -6.15
CA MET A 82 -21.25 -0.27 -5.04
C MET A 82 -21.98 1.01 -5.42
N GLN A 83 -21.35 1.90 -6.18
CA GLN A 83 -22.00 3.11 -6.68
C GLN A 83 -23.22 2.78 -7.51
N LYS A 84 -23.11 1.80 -8.39
CA LYS A 84 -24.23 1.37 -9.23
C LYS A 84 -25.34 0.72 -8.40
N ALA A 85 -24.95 -0.14 -7.45
CA ALA A 85 -25.91 -0.84 -6.60
C ALA A 85 -26.68 0.10 -5.69
N GLU A 86 -26.05 1.16 -5.19
CA GLU A 86 -26.66 2.12 -4.28
C GLU A 86 -27.14 3.38 -4.99
N SER A 87 -27.04 3.42 -6.31
CA SER A 87 -27.49 4.56 -7.15
C SER A 87 -26.84 5.90 -6.76
N VAL A 88 -25.58 5.86 -6.36
CA VAL A 88 -24.79 7.06 -6.05
C VAL A 88 -24.23 7.60 -7.35
N THR A 89 -24.79 8.70 -7.85
CA THR A 89 -24.46 9.23 -9.16
C THR A 89 -24.00 10.68 -9.10
N GLU A 90 -23.49 11.20 -10.22
CA GLU A 90 -23.13 12.61 -10.37
C GLU A 90 -24.35 13.53 -10.15
N LYS A 91 -25.55 13.07 -10.49
CA LYS A 91 -26.79 13.82 -10.23
C LYS A 91 -27.00 14.04 -8.75
N MET A 92 -26.69 13.05 -7.92
CA MET A 92 -26.78 13.19 -6.48
C MET A 92 -25.78 14.22 -5.97
N LYS A 93 -24.57 14.24 -6.52
CA LYS A 93 -23.55 15.22 -6.19
C LYS A 93 -24.01 16.65 -6.48
N GLU A 94 -24.67 16.84 -7.62
CA GLU A 94 -25.20 18.15 -8.01
C GLU A 94 -26.40 18.57 -7.15
N GLY A 95 -27.28 17.61 -6.82
CA GLY A 95 -28.49 17.88 -6.05
C GLY A 95 -28.28 18.00 -4.57
N ASN A 96 -27.44 17.13 -3.98
CA ASN A 96 -27.14 17.11 -2.55
C ASN A 96 -25.72 16.64 -2.31
N GLN A 97 -24.79 17.61 -2.36
CA GLN A 97 -23.37 17.34 -2.21
C GLN A 97 -23.03 16.69 -0.89
N TRP A 98 -23.67 17.11 0.20
CA TRP A 98 -23.41 16.56 1.53
C TRP A 98 -23.76 15.07 1.62
N GLU A 99 -24.94 14.69 1.11
CA GLU A 99 -25.35 13.28 1.10
C GLU A 99 -24.42 12.46 0.20
N TRP A 100 -24.00 13.01 -0.95
CA TRP A 100 -23.08 12.36 -1.85
C TRP A 100 -21.75 12.05 -1.17
N ILE A 101 -21.19 13.02 -0.42
CA ILE A 101 -19.94 12.88 0.30
C ILE A 101 -20.06 11.77 1.35
N GLN A 102 -21.16 11.75 2.12
CA GLN A 102 -21.38 10.73 3.13
C GLN A 102 -21.49 9.32 2.54
N ARG A 103 -22.25 9.19 1.46
CA ARG A 103 -22.41 7.88 0.81
C ARG A 103 -21.13 7.40 0.15
N MET A 104 -20.40 8.28 -0.51
CA MET A 104 -19.10 7.93 -1.10
C MET A 104 -18.09 7.54 -0.05
N GLY A 105 -18.06 8.23 1.09
CA GLY A 105 -17.20 7.86 2.21
C GLY A 105 -17.51 6.47 2.75
N SER A 106 -18.79 6.15 2.91
CA SER A 106 -19.24 4.83 3.34
C SER A 106 -18.84 3.73 2.34
N ILE A 107 -19.05 3.99 1.06
CA ILE A 107 -18.68 3.06 -0.03
C ILE A 107 -17.18 2.82 -0.01
N HIS A 108 -16.40 3.88 0.08
CA HIS A 108 -14.93 3.80 0.09
C HIS A 108 -14.44 2.96 1.27
N ASN A 109 -14.97 3.19 2.47
CA ASN A 109 -14.57 2.47 3.66
C ASN A 109 -14.89 0.98 3.57
N ARG A 110 -16.07 0.64 3.08
CA ARG A 110 -16.48 -0.77 2.90
C ARG A 110 -15.66 -1.46 1.83
N ALA A 111 -15.41 -0.78 0.72
CA ALA A 111 -14.60 -1.31 -0.37
C ALA A 111 -13.16 -1.54 0.08
N GLU A 112 -12.59 -0.58 0.82
CA GLU A 112 -11.23 -0.69 1.35
C GLU A 112 -11.12 -1.87 2.32
N GLU A 113 -12.10 -2.07 3.18
CA GLU A 113 -12.12 -3.20 4.11
C GLU A 113 -12.09 -4.54 3.35
N ILE A 114 -12.87 -4.66 2.29
CA ILE A 114 -12.87 -5.86 1.45
C ILE A 114 -11.49 -6.10 0.82
N VAL A 115 -10.89 -5.06 0.25
CA VAL A 115 -9.57 -5.15 -0.38
C VAL A 115 -8.50 -5.54 0.64
N LEU A 116 -8.53 -4.94 1.83
CA LEU A 116 -7.57 -5.27 2.89
C LEU A 116 -7.66 -6.75 3.28
N ASN A 117 -8.86 -7.28 3.42
CA ASN A 117 -9.05 -8.68 3.77
C ASN A 117 -8.67 -9.63 2.63
N GLU A 118 -8.94 -9.26 1.38
CA GLU A 118 -8.65 -10.10 0.22
C GLU A 118 -7.16 -10.15 -0.16
N LEU A 119 -6.47 -9.01 -0.09
CA LEU A 119 -5.13 -8.87 -0.67
C LEU A 119 -4.04 -8.54 0.35
N ILE A 120 -4.36 -7.78 1.39
CA ILE A 120 -3.35 -7.25 2.31
C ILE A 120 -3.16 -8.15 3.53
N TYR A 121 -4.24 -8.56 4.19
CA TYR A 121 -4.21 -9.40 5.40
C TYR A 121 -4.56 -10.85 5.10
N ARG A 122 -3.96 -11.37 4.10
CA ARG A 122 -4.26 -12.67 3.53
C ARG A 122 -3.61 -13.86 4.23
#